data_8d8112247aee4e9b635fbe8de5f188d1
#
_entry.id   8d8112247aee4e9b635fbe8de5f188d1
#
_cell.length_a   1.000
_cell.length_b   1.000
_cell.length_c   1.000
_cell.angle_alpha   90.00
_cell.angle_beta   90.00
_cell.angle_gamma   90.00
#
_symmetry.space_group_name_H-M   'P 1'
#
loop_
_entity.id
_entity.type
_entity.pdbx_description
1 polymer ?
#
loop_
_entity_poly.entity_id
_entity_poly.type
_entity_poly.pdbx_seq_one_letter_code
_entity_poly.pdbx_strand_id
1 'polypeptide(L)'
;MITYEGLRLLLGPLYSMHLRMRCEGADNIPESGGALVVANHRSYADPLVLGYSIDRFINFAAGSHLYLVPGSRAIFKLIGFFEMNIYGGERGNQSLDQGARLLRNGELIGLFPEGIESFMHVYSASKIAQFKTGFAKLALENRVPIIPAAIIASEEKEIIKLPGRLVSSFVKHPYARKGIDLITYRHVLCRIGKPIDLAAYYSEDETKNVIDQIAAKVRRIVIKLYDGEDLDKFMTGETPFNFALDRV
;
A
#
# COMPACT_ATOMS: atom_id res chain seq x y z
N MET A 1 3.45 -9.63 -27.18
CA MET A 1 3.37 -9.72 -25.72
C MET A 1 2.73 -8.43 -25.25
N ILE A 2 1.57 -8.48 -24.58
CA ILE A 2 0.90 -7.27 -24.05
C ILE A 2 1.76 -6.79 -22.87
N THR A 3 2.27 -5.57 -22.97
CA THR A 3 3.01 -4.92 -21.88
C THR A 3 2.02 -4.43 -20.82
N TYR A 4 2.47 -4.18 -19.59
CA TYR A 4 1.67 -3.54 -18.54
C TYR A 4 1.03 -2.24 -19.02
N GLU A 5 1.77 -1.41 -19.72
CA GLU A 5 1.27 -0.17 -20.32
C GLU A 5 0.15 -0.42 -21.33
N GLY A 6 0.30 -1.44 -22.17
CA GLY A 6 -0.77 -1.87 -23.09
C GLY A 6 -2.01 -2.35 -22.36
N LEU A 7 -1.85 -3.11 -21.28
CA LEU A 7 -2.96 -3.56 -20.44
C LEU A 7 -3.63 -2.40 -19.70
N ARG A 8 -2.85 -1.47 -19.17
CA ARG A 8 -3.33 -0.24 -18.52
C ARG A 8 -4.11 0.63 -19.51
N LEU A 9 -3.59 0.86 -20.71
CA LEU A 9 -4.26 1.64 -21.74
C LEU A 9 -5.56 0.99 -22.22
N LEU A 10 -5.59 -0.35 -22.32
CA LEU A 10 -6.76 -1.07 -22.82
C LEU A 10 -7.87 -1.19 -21.76
N LEU A 11 -7.51 -1.58 -20.54
CA LEU A 11 -8.48 -1.87 -19.47
C LEU A 11 -8.68 -0.69 -18.52
N GLY A 12 -7.70 0.20 -18.40
CA GLY A 12 -7.73 1.33 -17.49
C GLY A 12 -8.94 2.24 -17.67
N PRO A 13 -9.28 2.71 -18.90
CA PRO A 13 -10.43 3.56 -19.12
C PRO A 13 -11.75 2.88 -18.75
N LEU A 14 -11.91 1.60 -19.10
CA LEU A 14 -13.10 0.80 -18.73
C LEU A 14 -13.23 0.67 -17.23
N TYR A 15 -12.11 0.40 -16.56
CA TYR A 15 -12.05 0.23 -15.11
C TYR A 15 -12.29 1.56 -14.39
N SER A 16 -11.66 2.65 -14.83
CA SER A 16 -11.84 3.99 -14.24
C SER A 16 -13.26 4.51 -14.40
N MET A 17 -13.89 4.26 -15.55
CA MET A 17 -15.28 4.63 -15.81
C MET A 17 -16.23 3.80 -14.94
N HIS A 18 -15.96 2.50 -14.76
CA HIS A 18 -16.75 1.63 -13.90
C HIS A 18 -16.69 2.08 -12.43
N LEU A 19 -15.49 2.43 -11.95
CA LEU A 19 -15.27 2.88 -10.57
C LEU A 19 -15.47 4.40 -10.40
N ARG A 20 -15.70 5.14 -11.46
CA ARG A 20 -15.77 6.62 -11.43
C ARG A 20 -14.62 7.22 -10.63
N MET A 21 -13.40 6.84 -11.05
CA MET A 21 -12.17 7.22 -10.35
C MET A 21 -11.81 8.69 -10.55
N ARG A 22 -11.30 9.28 -9.47
CA ARG A 22 -10.61 10.57 -9.50
C ARG A 22 -9.26 10.42 -8.81
N CYS A 23 -8.27 11.19 -9.25
CA CYS A 23 -6.96 11.27 -8.62
C CYS A 23 -6.60 12.72 -8.34
N GLU A 24 -6.08 12.99 -7.16
CA GLU A 24 -5.52 14.27 -6.73
C GLU A 24 -4.05 14.04 -6.34
N GLY A 25 -3.15 14.93 -6.76
CA GLY A 25 -1.73 14.89 -6.41
C GLY A 25 -0.91 13.87 -7.19
N ALA A 26 -1.32 13.43 -8.38
CA ALA A 26 -0.53 12.53 -9.23
C ALA A 26 0.87 13.11 -9.54
N ASP A 27 0.99 14.43 -9.64
CA ASP A 27 2.25 15.15 -9.87
C ASP A 27 3.26 15.03 -8.71
N ASN A 28 2.83 14.52 -7.55
CA ASN A 28 3.72 14.23 -6.43
C ASN A 28 4.57 12.96 -6.63
N ILE A 29 4.30 12.18 -7.66
CA ILE A 29 5.10 11.00 -8.00
C ILE A 29 6.37 11.45 -8.72
N PRO A 30 7.57 11.12 -8.21
CA PRO A 30 8.83 11.45 -8.89
C PRO A 30 8.88 10.81 -10.28
N GLU A 31 9.34 11.54 -11.29
CA GLU A 31 9.46 11.03 -12.67
C GLU A 31 10.45 9.86 -12.78
N SER A 32 11.45 9.80 -11.90
CA SER A 32 12.48 8.75 -11.87
C SER A 32 12.95 8.46 -10.44
N GLY A 33 13.75 7.40 -10.30
CA GLY A 33 14.26 6.95 -9.02
C GLY A 33 13.30 6.04 -8.26
N GLY A 34 13.86 5.25 -7.34
CA GLY A 34 13.08 4.34 -6.48
C GLY A 34 12.28 5.10 -5.43
N ALA A 35 11.06 4.67 -5.18
CA ALA A 35 10.23 5.21 -4.11
C ALA A 35 9.19 4.19 -3.64
N LEU A 36 8.71 4.35 -2.38
CA LEU A 36 7.62 3.54 -1.85
C LEU A 36 6.31 4.34 -1.88
N VAL A 37 5.29 3.82 -2.55
CA VAL A 37 3.92 4.33 -2.46
C VAL A 37 3.20 3.53 -1.37
N VAL A 38 2.74 4.20 -0.33
CA VAL A 38 2.15 3.59 0.87
C VAL A 38 0.72 4.05 1.03
N ALA A 39 -0.24 3.12 1.00
CA ALA A 39 -1.66 3.44 1.05
C ALA A 39 -2.44 2.56 2.04
N ASN A 40 -3.66 2.98 2.39
CA ASN A 40 -4.65 2.15 3.07
C ASN A 40 -5.19 1.05 2.14
N HIS A 41 -5.75 -0.03 2.74
CA HIS A 41 -6.15 -1.24 1.98
C HIS A 41 -7.48 -1.83 2.47
N ARG A 42 -8.47 -1.88 1.57
CA ARG A 42 -9.76 -2.49 1.86
C ARG A 42 -10.30 -3.40 0.76
N SER A 43 -9.76 -3.30 -0.46
CA SER A 43 -10.28 -4.01 -1.62
C SER A 43 -9.17 -4.59 -2.48
N TYR A 44 -9.45 -5.69 -3.13
CA TYR A 44 -8.59 -6.21 -4.21
C TYR A 44 -8.42 -5.20 -5.36
N ALA A 45 -9.30 -4.20 -5.43
CA ALA A 45 -9.25 -3.13 -6.42
C ALA A 45 -8.17 -2.07 -6.11
N ASP A 46 -7.68 -1.96 -4.87
CA ASP A 46 -6.76 -0.89 -4.46
C ASP A 46 -5.46 -0.84 -5.28
N PRO A 47 -4.80 -1.97 -5.59
CA PRO A 47 -3.63 -1.94 -6.46
C PRO A 47 -3.94 -1.41 -7.86
N LEU A 48 -5.15 -1.71 -8.39
CA LEU A 48 -5.57 -1.21 -9.70
C LEU A 48 -5.89 0.29 -9.63
N VAL A 49 -6.48 0.75 -8.54
CA VAL A 49 -6.74 2.18 -8.30
C VAL A 49 -5.42 2.95 -8.31
N LEU A 50 -4.42 2.53 -7.54
CA LEU A 50 -3.10 3.17 -7.53
C LEU A 50 -2.40 3.06 -8.88
N GLY A 51 -2.37 1.87 -9.49
CA GLY A 51 -1.70 1.63 -10.77
C GLY A 51 -2.31 2.44 -11.92
N TYR A 52 -3.60 2.75 -11.87
CA TYR A 52 -4.24 3.64 -12.84
C TYR A 52 -3.99 5.12 -12.54
N SER A 53 -3.94 5.49 -11.26
CA SER A 53 -3.74 6.89 -10.81
C SER A 53 -2.31 7.41 -11.01
N ILE A 54 -1.34 6.53 -11.26
CA ILE A 54 0.09 6.85 -11.33
C ILE A 54 0.65 6.49 -12.71
N ASP A 55 1.32 7.43 -13.36
CA ASP A 55 1.85 7.24 -14.73
C ASP A 55 3.15 6.42 -14.81
N ARG A 56 3.63 5.92 -13.67
CA ARG A 56 4.79 5.02 -13.59
C ARG A 56 4.35 3.61 -13.23
N PHE A 57 5.12 2.63 -13.70
CA PHE A 57 4.91 1.24 -13.31
C PHE A 57 5.15 1.04 -11.81
N ILE A 58 4.21 0.39 -11.12
CA ILE A 58 4.30 0.10 -9.70
C ILE A 58 4.39 -1.41 -9.51
N ASN A 59 5.41 -1.85 -8.79
CA ASN A 59 5.54 -3.22 -8.34
C ASN A 59 4.83 -3.38 -6.99
N PHE A 60 3.71 -4.11 -6.94
CA PHE A 60 2.97 -4.31 -5.70
C PHE A 60 3.46 -5.52 -4.91
N ALA A 61 3.63 -5.34 -3.62
CA ALA A 61 3.90 -6.45 -2.72
C ALA A 61 2.63 -7.24 -2.42
N ALA A 62 2.64 -8.53 -2.71
CA ALA A 62 1.52 -9.42 -2.43
C ALA A 62 1.92 -10.52 -1.44
N GLY A 63 1.07 -10.82 -0.47
CA GLY A 63 1.33 -11.83 0.54
C GLY A 63 1.53 -13.22 -0.05
N SER A 64 2.49 -13.99 0.47
CA SER A 64 2.88 -15.33 0.00
C SER A 64 1.70 -16.30 -0.16
N HIS A 65 0.65 -16.15 0.66
CA HIS A 65 -0.53 -16.99 0.58
C HIS A 65 -1.29 -16.86 -0.75
N LEU A 66 -1.22 -15.70 -1.41
CA LEU A 66 -1.86 -15.49 -2.70
C LEU A 66 -1.15 -16.26 -3.83
N TYR A 67 0.14 -16.55 -3.64
CA TYR A 67 0.93 -17.34 -4.58
C TYR A 67 0.71 -18.87 -4.47
N LEU A 68 -0.10 -19.32 -3.50
CA LEU A 68 -0.53 -20.69 -3.36
C LEU A 68 -1.69 -21.05 -4.30
N VAL A 69 -2.39 -20.05 -4.84
CA VAL A 69 -3.49 -20.26 -5.78
C VAL A 69 -2.91 -20.69 -7.13
N PRO A 70 -3.36 -21.82 -7.71
CA PRO A 70 -2.89 -22.29 -9.02
C PRO A 70 -3.01 -21.22 -10.10
N GLY A 71 -1.93 -20.96 -10.84
CA GLY A 71 -1.89 -19.96 -11.92
C GLY A 71 -1.64 -18.52 -11.47
N SER A 72 -1.79 -18.18 -10.17
CA SER A 72 -1.61 -16.83 -9.67
C SER A 72 -0.21 -16.26 -9.91
N ARG A 73 0.84 -17.09 -9.81
CA ARG A 73 2.23 -16.67 -10.05
C ARG A 73 2.45 -16.05 -11.43
N ALA A 74 1.88 -16.65 -12.47
CA ALA A 74 2.00 -16.13 -13.83
C ALA A 74 1.28 -14.78 -13.99
N ILE A 75 0.06 -14.69 -13.44
CA ILE A 75 -0.74 -13.46 -13.46
C ILE A 75 -0.04 -12.36 -12.69
N PHE A 76 0.39 -12.62 -11.44
CA PHE A 76 1.05 -11.63 -10.59
C PHE A 76 2.35 -11.11 -11.20
N LYS A 77 3.16 -12.00 -11.80
CA LYS A 77 4.37 -11.59 -12.53
C LYS A 77 4.04 -10.68 -13.72
N LEU A 78 2.95 -10.95 -14.42
CA LEU A 78 2.53 -10.15 -15.59
C LEU A 78 2.10 -8.73 -15.18
N ILE A 79 1.43 -8.59 -14.02
CA ILE A 79 0.90 -7.31 -13.55
C ILE A 79 1.81 -6.60 -12.53
N GLY A 80 3.07 -7.06 -12.38
CA GLY A 80 4.07 -6.40 -11.55
C GLY A 80 3.94 -6.67 -10.06
N PHE A 81 3.33 -7.78 -9.66
CA PHE A 81 3.33 -8.17 -8.24
C PHE A 81 4.56 -9.01 -7.91
N PHE A 82 5.14 -8.76 -6.74
CA PHE A 82 6.18 -9.61 -6.18
C PHE A 82 5.76 -10.19 -4.83
N GLU A 83 6.30 -11.38 -4.52
CA GLU A 83 5.92 -12.11 -3.32
C GLU A 83 6.56 -11.46 -2.09
N MET A 84 5.73 -11.10 -1.10
CA MET A 84 6.19 -10.64 0.20
C MET A 84 5.73 -11.61 1.30
N ASN A 85 6.70 -12.15 2.04
CA ASN A 85 6.39 -12.97 3.20
C ASN A 85 6.06 -12.08 4.41
N ILE A 86 4.80 -12.10 4.81
CA ILE A 86 4.27 -11.31 5.92
C ILE A 86 4.54 -11.93 7.30
N TYR A 87 5.06 -13.15 7.36
CA TYR A 87 5.27 -13.88 8.62
C TYR A 87 6.67 -13.68 9.22
N GLY A 88 7.53 -12.88 8.56
CA GLY A 88 8.90 -12.61 9.03
C GLY A 88 9.86 -13.79 8.83
N GLY A 89 10.98 -13.78 9.58
CA GLY A 89 12.05 -14.78 9.46
C GLY A 89 12.86 -14.64 8.16
N GLU A 90 13.62 -15.70 7.82
CA GLU A 90 14.51 -15.69 6.64
C GLU A 90 13.80 -15.36 5.33
N ARG A 91 12.59 -15.90 5.13
CA ARG A 91 11.77 -15.59 3.95
C ARG A 91 11.29 -14.15 3.93
N GLY A 92 11.07 -13.54 5.10
CA GLY A 92 10.77 -12.12 5.23
C GLY A 92 11.93 -11.26 4.75
N ASN A 93 13.17 -11.61 5.14
CA ASN A 93 14.38 -10.94 4.69
C ASN A 93 14.57 -11.06 3.17
N GLN A 94 14.36 -12.24 2.58
CA GLN A 94 14.42 -12.43 1.13
C GLN A 94 13.41 -11.54 0.37
N SER A 95 12.24 -11.32 0.93
CA SER A 95 11.24 -10.42 0.35
C SER A 95 11.67 -8.96 0.41
N LEU A 96 12.29 -8.54 1.52
CA LEU A 96 12.87 -7.19 1.65
C LEU A 96 14.03 -7.00 0.67
N ASP A 97 14.89 -8.01 0.47
CA ASP A 97 15.97 -7.99 -0.52
C ASP A 97 15.45 -7.83 -1.96
N GLN A 98 14.32 -8.47 -2.28
CA GLN A 98 13.67 -8.28 -3.58
C GLN A 98 13.17 -6.84 -3.74
N GLY A 99 12.49 -6.29 -2.73
CA GLY A 99 12.06 -4.90 -2.70
C GLY A 99 13.24 -3.94 -2.85
N ALA A 100 14.33 -4.17 -2.11
CA ALA A 100 15.54 -3.37 -2.20
C ALA A 100 16.17 -3.37 -3.60
N ARG A 101 16.16 -4.51 -4.32
CA ARG A 101 16.62 -4.57 -5.73
C ARG A 101 15.76 -3.71 -6.64
N LEU A 102 14.43 -3.77 -6.52
CA LEU A 102 13.52 -2.94 -7.32
C LEU A 102 13.77 -1.45 -7.07
N LEU A 103 13.90 -1.03 -5.82
CA LEU A 103 14.18 0.37 -5.47
C LEU A 103 15.52 0.86 -6.03
N ARG A 104 16.58 0.04 -5.94
CA ARG A 104 17.90 0.38 -6.53
C ARG A 104 17.88 0.47 -8.05
N ASN A 105 16.98 -0.25 -8.71
CA ASN A 105 16.73 -0.13 -10.15
C ASN A 105 15.90 1.10 -10.52
N GLY A 106 15.52 1.93 -9.54
CA GLY A 106 14.72 3.12 -9.77
C GLY A 106 13.22 2.85 -9.92
N GLU A 107 12.73 1.70 -9.46
CA GLU A 107 11.34 1.30 -9.63
C GLU A 107 10.47 1.77 -8.45
N LEU A 108 9.16 1.96 -8.70
CA LEU A 108 8.18 2.20 -7.65
C LEU A 108 7.71 0.88 -7.03
N ILE A 109 7.54 0.89 -5.71
CA ILE A 109 6.90 -0.20 -4.98
C ILE A 109 5.63 0.31 -4.30
N GLY A 110 4.51 -0.36 -4.55
CA GLY A 110 3.25 -0.14 -3.86
C GLY A 110 3.07 -1.08 -2.66
N LEU A 111 2.75 -0.52 -1.50
CA LEU A 111 2.60 -1.26 -0.26
C LEU A 111 1.33 -0.86 0.48
N PHE A 112 0.68 -1.86 1.06
CA PHE A 112 -0.48 -1.71 1.92
C PHE A 112 -0.13 -2.23 3.32
N PRO A 113 0.46 -1.38 4.20
CA PRO A 113 1.08 -1.85 5.44
C PRO A 113 0.08 -2.23 6.54
N GLU A 114 -1.21 -1.99 6.35
CA GLU A 114 -2.26 -2.48 7.25
C GLU A 114 -2.29 -4.02 7.29
N GLY A 115 -1.88 -4.65 6.19
CA GLY A 115 -1.82 -6.09 6.08
C GLY A 115 -3.18 -6.74 5.88
N ILE A 116 -3.21 -8.06 6.06
CA ILE A 116 -4.36 -8.91 5.75
C ILE A 116 -5.59 -8.61 6.63
N GLU A 117 -5.38 -8.11 7.85
CA GLU A 117 -6.47 -7.81 8.78
C GLU A 117 -7.42 -6.75 8.23
N SER A 118 -6.89 -5.71 7.58
CA SER A 118 -7.71 -4.67 6.96
C SER A 118 -8.45 -5.20 5.74
N PHE A 119 -7.76 -5.96 4.89
CA PHE A 119 -8.36 -6.61 3.72
C PHE A 119 -9.46 -7.61 4.10
N MET A 120 -9.33 -8.28 5.25
CA MET A 120 -10.36 -9.18 5.80
C MET A 120 -11.47 -8.44 6.57
N HIS A 121 -11.51 -7.12 6.50
CA HIS A 121 -12.52 -6.27 7.14
C HIS A 121 -12.67 -6.52 8.65
N VAL A 122 -11.54 -6.79 9.32
CA VAL A 122 -11.51 -6.91 10.78
C VAL A 122 -11.87 -5.60 11.45
N TYR A 123 -11.56 -4.49 10.78
CA TYR A 123 -11.86 -3.12 11.24
C TYR A 123 -13.01 -2.50 10.43
N SER A 124 -13.64 -1.46 11.01
CA SER A 124 -14.68 -0.71 10.30
C SER A 124 -14.13 -0.01 9.05
N ALA A 125 -15.01 0.31 8.08
CA ALA A 125 -14.64 0.94 6.83
C ALA A 125 -13.90 2.29 7.01
N SER A 126 -14.27 3.05 8.03
CA SER A 126 -13.69 4.36 8.32
C SER A 126 -12.39 4.32 9.12
N LYS A 127 -11.90 3.13 9.51
CA LYS A 127 -10.73 2.99 10.36
C LYS A 127 -9.54 2.45 9.57
N ILE A 128 -8.50 3.28 9.38
CA ILE A 128 -7.20 2.84 8.89
C ILE A 128 -6.45 2.16 10.03
N ALA A 129 -6.14 0.87 9.86
CA ALA A 129 -5.49 0.06 10.86
C ALA A 129 -4.05 0.50 11.16
N GLN A 130 -3.43 -0.10 12.16
CA GLN A 130 -2.03 0.13 12.49
C GLN A 130 -1.15 -0.35 11.33
N PHE A 131 -0.17 0.47 10.93
CA PHE A 131 0.77 0.11 9.88
C PHE A 131 1.87 -0.81 10.42
N LYS A 132 2.15 -1.89 9.70
CA LYS A 132 3.33 -2.73 9.92
C LYS A 132 4.58 -1.98 9.45
N THR A 133 5.69 -2.16 10.14
CA THR A 133 6.86 -1.28 10.02
C THR A 133 7.85 -1.67 8.91
N GLY A 134 7.65 -2.80 8.25
CA GLY A 134 8.57 -3.32 7.24
C GLY A 134 8.83 -2.36 6.07
N PHE A 135 7.85 -1.55 5.67
CA PHE A 135 8.03 -0.55 4.62
C PHE A 135 8.95 0.60 5.06
N ALA A 136 8.85 1.01 6.33
CA ALA A 136 9.69 2.07 6.89
C ALA A 136 11.16 1.64 6.94
N LYS A 137 11.41 0.39 7.35
CA LYS A 137 12.74 -0.22 7.29
C LYS A 137 13.27 -0.24 5.85
N LEU A 138 12.47 -0.76 4.90
CA LEU A 138 12.85 -0.85 3.50
C LEU A 138 13.20 0.53 2.90
N ALA A 139 12.40 1.57 3.21
CA ALA A 139 12.66 2.93 2.74
C ALA A 139 13.95 3.50 3.34
N LEU A 140 14.14 3.35 4.65
CA LEU A 140 15.30 3.88 5.37
C LEU A 140 16.61 3.26 4.89
N GLU A 141 16.68 1.91 4.82
CA GLU A 141 17.87 1.17 4.37
C GLU A 141 18.25 1.47 2.92
N ASN A 142 17.28 1.76 2.06
CA ASN A 142 17.54 2.07 0.65
C ASN A 142 17.59 3.57 0.34
N ARG A 143 17.43 4.43 1.34
CA ARG A 143 17.46 5.91 1.23
C ARG A 143 16.54 6.43 0.15
N VAL A 144 15.30 5.92 0.12
CA VAL A 144 14.27 6.33 -0.83
C VAL A 144 13.11 7.05 -0.13
N PRO A 145 12.44 7.99 -0.80
CA PRO A 145 11.29 8.67 -0.24
C PRO A 145 10.08 7.72 -0.12
N ILE A 146 9.20 8.05 0.84
CA ILE A 146 7.88 7.43 0.98
C ILE A 146 6.83 8.40 0.45
N ILE A 147 5.98 7.93 -0.45
CA ILE A 147 4.87 8.69 -1.02
C ILE A 147 3.58 8.16 -0.36
N PRO A 148 2.98 8.91 0.55
CA PRO A 148 1.74 8.51 1.19
C PRO A 148 0.58 8.67 0.20
N ALA A 149 -0.33 7.72 0.18
CA ALA A 149 -1.54 7.81 -0.62
C ALA A 149 -2.76 7.36 0.19
N ALA A 150 -3.93 7.90 -0.13
CA ALA A 150 -5.19 7.48 0.45
C ALA A 150 -6.18 7.08 -0.64
N ILE A 151 -6.81 5.91 -0.46
CA ILE A 151 -7.89 5.42 -1.31
C ILE A 151 -9.18 5.59 -0.54
N ILE A 152 -10.03 6.49 -1.02
CA ILE A 152 -11.28 6.91 -0.38
C ILE A 152 -12.43 6.42 -1.26
N ALA A 153 -13.21 5.47 -0.77
CA ALA A 153 -14.41 5.01 -1.44
C ALA A 153 -15.64 5.61 -0.79
N SER A 154 -16.52 6.21 -1.58
CA SER A 154 -17.79 6.72 -1.07
C SER A 154 -18.83 5.61 -0.90
N GLU A 155 -18.71 4.53 -1.65
CA GLU A 155 -19.62 3.40 -1.64
C GLU A 155 -18.85 2.10 -1.92
N GLU A 156 -18.89 1.18 -0.96
CA GLU A 156 -18.37 -0.19 -1.12
C GLU A 156 -19.50 -1.09 -1.61
N LYS A 157 -19.20 -1.94 -2.58
CA LYS A 157 -20.13 -2.95 -3.10
C LYS A 157 -19.53 -4.34 -2.91
N GLU A 158 -20.22 -5.18 -2.17
CA GLU A 158 -19.88 -6.60 -2.07
C GLU A 158 -20.15 -7.29 -3.43
N ILE A 159 -19.15 -8.01 -3.92
CA ILE A 159 -19.26 -8.79 -5.16
C ILE A 159 -19.52 -10.25 -4.81
N ILE A 160 -18.67 -10.84 -3.98
CA ILE A 160 -18.70 -12.24 -3.60
C ILE A 160 -18.25 -12.37 -2.16
N LYS A 161 -18.95 -13.21 -1.41
CA LYS A 161 -18.53 -13.67 -0.09
C LYS A 161 -17.84 -15.04 -0.22
N LEU A 162 -16.55 -15.08 0.07
CA LEU A 162 -15.80 -16.32 0.11
C LEU A 162 -15.98 -17.02 1.47
N PRO A 163 -16.42 -18.28 1.50
CA PRO A 163 -16.67 -18.97 2.76
C PRO A 163 -15.37 -19.26 3.52
N GLY A 164 -15.41 -19.23 4.83
CA GLY A 164 -14.24 -19.38 5.69
C GLY A 164 -13.49 -20.70 5.50
N ARG A 165 -14.19 -21.78 5.11
CA ARG A 165 -13.55 -23.07 4.78
C ARG A 165 -12.58 -22.93 3.60
N LEU A 166 -12.98 -22.17 2.56
CA LEU A 166 -12.13 -21.94 1.39
C LEU A 166 -10.97 -21.01 1.74
N VAL A 167 -11.24 -19.90 2.44
CA VAL A 167 -10.22 -18.92 2.81
C VAL A 167 -9.17 -19.53 3.73
N SER A 168 -9.57 -20.30 4.74
CA SER A 168 -8.65 -20.92 5.71
C SER A 168 -7.77 -22.03 5.13
N SER A 169 -8.10 -22.56 3.94
CA SER A 169 -7.23 -23.52 3.24
C SER A 169 -5.98 -22.85 2.64
N PHE A 170 -6.05 -21.55 2.33
CA PHE A 170 -4.93 -20.78 1.76
C PHE A 170 -4.33 -19.77 2.73
N VAL A 171 -5.13 -19.22 3.64
CA VAL A 171 -4.75 -18.15 4.58
C VAL A 171 -4.71 -18.70 6.00
N LYS A 172 -3.51 -18.88 6.56
CA LYS A 172 -3.31 -19.29 7.95
C LYS A 172 -3.43 -18.10 8.89
N HIS A 173 -4.64 -17.58 9.06
CA HIS A 173 -4.93 -16.46 9.94
C HIS A 173 -6.19 -16.74 10.78
N PRO A 174 -6.27 -16.34 12.05
CA PRO A 174 -7.44 -16.60 12.91
C PRO A 174 -8.76 -16.13 12.30
N TYR A 175 -8.77 -14.98 11.65
CA TYR A 175 -9.96 -14.42 11.01
C TYR A 175 -10.35 -15.11 9.69
N ALA A 176 -9.46 -15.89 9.07
CA ALA A 176 -9.75 -16.60 7.81
C ALA A 176 -10.97 -17.52 7.90
N ARG A 177 -11.27 -18.03 9.12
CA ARG A 177 -12.46 -18.87 9.37
C ARG A 177 -13.79 -18.13 9.19
N LYS A 178 -13.80 -16.79 9.26
CA LYS A 178 -15.00 -15.97 9.03
C LYS A 178 -15.31 -15.79 7.53
N GLY A 179 -14.37 -16.11 6.66
CA GLY A 179 -14.45 -15.83 5.23
C GLY A 179 -13.92 -14.44 4.88
N ILE A 180 -14.05 -14.09 3.61
CA ILE A 180 -13.68 -12.76 3.09
C ILE A 180 -14.80 -12.26 2.20
N ASP A 181 -15.24 -11.03 2.43
CA ASP A 181 -16.15 -10.32 1.54
C ASP A 181 -15.30 -9.58 0.49
N LEU A 182 -15.33 -10.03 -0.76
CA LEU A 182 -14.68 -9.33 -1.85
C LEU A 182 -15.53 -8.12 -2.23
N ILE A 183 -15.00 -6.95 -1.91
CA ILE A 183 -15.64 -5.67 -2.19
C ILE A 183 -14.99 -4.96 -3.38
N THR A 184 -15.78 -4.17 -4.10
CA THR A 184 -15.32 -3.18 -5.07
C THR A 184 -15.93 -1.83 -4.72
N TYR A 185 -15.58 -0.81 -5.49
CA TYR A 185 -16.03 0.56 -5.27
C TYR A 185 -16.95 1.03 -6.40
N ARG A 186 -17.84 1.97 -6.09
CA ARG A 186 -18.63 2.66 -7.11
C ARG A 186 -18.06 4.04 -7.46
N HIS A 187 -17.59 4.75 -6.45
CA HIS A 187 -16.89 6.02 -6.60
C HIS A 187 -15.62 5.94 -5.74
N VAL A 188 -14.47 6.22 -6.32
CA VAL A 188 -13.20 6.18 -5.60
C VAL A 188 -12.38 7.42 -5.92
N LEU A 189 -11.85 8.03 -4.87
CA LEU A 189 -10.89 9.10 -4.94
C LEU A 189 -9.54 8.58 -4.44
N CYS A 190 -8.50 8.72 -5.25
CA CYS A 190 -7.12 8.49 -4.86
C CYS A 190 -6.46 9.84 -4.57
N ARG A 191 -5.97 10.05 -3.36
CA ARG A 191 -5.16 11.22 -3.00
C ARG A 191 -3.72 10.81 -2.79
N ILE A 192 -2.81 11.45 -3.50
CA ILE A 192 -1.37 11.19 -3.43
C ILE A 192 -0.70 12.39 -2.77
N GLY A 193 -0.09 12.18 -1.61
CA GLY A 193 0.62 13.21 -0.86
C GLY A 193 2.02 13.47 -1.39
N LYS A 194 2.65 14.55 -0.91
CA LYS A 194 4.04 14.87 -1.24
C LYS A 194 5.00 13.80 -0.71
N PRO A 195 6.11 13.53 -1.41
CA PRO A 195 7.14 12.60 -0.95
C PRO A 195 7.68 13.00 0.42
N ILE A 196 7.77 12.04 1.32
CA ILE A 196 8.37 12.21 2.65
C ILE A 196 9.84 11.84 2.52
N ASP A 197 10.72 12.84 2.65
CA ASP A 197 12.16 12.63 2.74
C ASP A 197 12.53 12.06 4.12
N LEU A 198 13.39 11.06 4.12
CA LEU A 198 13.90 10.42 5.34
C LEU A 198 15.31 10.86 5.71
N ALA A 199 15.87 11.88 5.04
CA ALA A 199 17.25 12.34 5.25
C ALA A 199 17.57 12.66 6.74
N ALA A 200 16.59 13.17 7.47
CA ALA A 200 16.74 13.45 8.90
C ALA A 200 17.00 12.20 9.77
N TYR A 201 16.65 11.03 9.27
CA TYR A 201 16.81 9.76 10.00
C TYR A 201 18.07 8.98 9.58
N TYR A 202 18.80 9.40 8.53
CA TYR A 202 19.97 8.64 8.03
C TYR A 202 21.19 8.69 8.95
N SER A 203 21.26 9.65 9.87
CA SER A 203 22.31 9.77 10.87
C SER A 203 21.98 9.07 12.19
N GLU A 204 20.76 8.58 12.35
CA GLU A 204 20.35 7.84 13.52
C GLU A 204 20.64 6.34 13.32
N ASP A 205 20.99 5.66 14.42
CA ASP A 205 21.03 4.20 14.36
C ASP A 205 19.65 3.67 13.97
N GLU A 206 19.61 2.69 13.07
CA GLU A 206 18.37 2.03 12.61
C GLU A 206 17.70 1.24 13.75
N THR A 207 17.36 1.96 14.80
CA THR A 207 16.70 1.38 15.96
C THR A 207 15.23 1.10 15.63
N LYS A 208 14.67 0.11 16.31
CA LYS A 208 13.23 -0.19 16.22
C LYS A 208 12.39 1.08 16.46
N ASN A 209 12.84 1.96 17.34
CA ASN A 209 12.16 3.21 17.68
C ASN A 209 12.07 4.16 16.47
N VAL A 210 13.14 4.33 15.70
CA VAL A 210 13.15 5.16 14.48
C VAL A 210 12.19 4.62 13.43
N ILE A 211 12.23 3.30 13.20
CA ILE A 211 11.34 2.63 12.25
C ILE A 211 9.87 2.78 12.65
N ASP A 212 9.56 2.61 13.94
CA ASP A 212 8.20 2.77 14.48
C ASP A 212 7.72 4.23 14.34
N GLN A 213 8.59 5.21 14.55
CA GLN A 213 8.30 6.64 14.36
C GLN A 213 7.95 6.97 12.91
N ILE A 214 8.77 6.48 11.96
CA ILE A 214 8.51 6.68 10.52
C ILE A 214 7.14 6.07 10.15
N ALA A 215 6.88 4.84 10.60
CA ALA A 215 5.62 4.17 10.30
C ALA A 215 4.39 4.92 10.87
N ALA A 216 4.49 5.41 12.10
CA ALA A 216 3.44 6.19 12.74
C ALA A 216 3.21 7.54 12.02
N LYS A 217 4.29 8.24 11.63
CA LYS A 217 4.22 9.48 10.86
C LYS A 217 3.52 9.27 9.51
N VAL A 218 3.93 8.26 8.74
CA VAL A 218 3.34 7.96 7.44
C VAL A 218 1.85 7.61 7.58
N ARG A 219 1.49 6.76 8.56
CA ARG A 219 0.09 6.42 8.83
C ARG A 219 -0.75 7.66 9.13
N ARG A 220 -0.26 8.57 9.95
CA ARG A 220 -0.96 9.83 10.28
C ARG A 220 -1.20 10.68 9.02
N ILE A 221 -0.21 10.77 8.13
CA ILE A 221 -0.35 11.50 6.87
C ILE A 221 -1.39 10.81 5.97
N VAL A 222 -1.39 9.48 5.87
CA VAL A 222 -2.41 8.75 5.11
C VAL A 222 -3.83 8.98 5.68
N ILE A 223 -3.99 9.02 7.01
CA ILE A 223 -5.28 9.37 7.64
C ILE A 223 -5.70 10.79 7.26
N LYS A 224 -4.81 11.77 7.35
CA LYS A 224 -5.12 13.16 6.96
C LYS A 224 -5.49 13.31 5.48
N LEU A 225 -4.79 12.60 4.60
CA LEU A 225 -5.17 12.51 3.18
C LEU A 225 -6.56 11.90 3.02
N TYR A 226 -6.85 10.85 3.78
CA TYR A 226 -8.15 10.16 3.74
C TYR A 226 -9.28 11.11 4.18
N ASP A 227 -9.06 11.87 5.26
CA ASP A 227 -10.04 12.81 5.82
C ASP A 227 -10.13 14.12 5.02
N GLY A 228 -9.22 14.37 4.08
CA GLY A 228 -9.22 15.56 3.23
C GLY A 228 -8.65 16.80 3.90
N GLU A 229 -7.79 16.62 4.91
CA GLU A 229 -7.11 17.72 5.56
C GLU A 229 -6.03 18.35 4.66
N ASP A 230 -5.85 19.66 4.77
CA ASP A 230 -4.78 20.41 4.08
C ASP A 230 -3.40 20.04 4.66
N LEU A 231 -2.63 19.29 3.87
CA LEU A 231 -1.31 18.83 4.28
C LEU A 231 -0.23 19.89 4.22
N ASP A 232 -0.41 20.97 3.47
CA ASP A 232 0.64 21.99 3.33
C ASP A 232 0.95 22.66 4.68
N LYS A 233 -0.04 22.84 5.53
CA LYS A 233 0.14 23.32 6.90
C LYS A 233 0.88 22.34 7.82
N PHE A 234 0.76 21.03 7.52
CA PHE A 234 1.37 19.98 8.35
C PHE A 234 2.82 19.69 7.94
N MET A 235 3.13 19.79 6.64
CA MET A 235 4.46 19.48 6.10
C MET A 235 5.49 20.60 6.32
N THR A 236 5.05 21.83 6.58
CA THR A 236 5.93 23.00 6.81
C THR A 236 6.57 23.04 8.19
N GLY A 237 6.30 22.09 9.07
CA GLY A 237 7.21 21.79 10.19
C GLY A 237 7.19 22.74 11.38
N GLU A 238 6.09 23.44 11.64
CA GLU A 238 6.02 24.34 12.82
C GLU A 238 5.67 23.65 14.15
N THR A 239 5.45 22.35 14.18
CA THR A 239 5.25 21.62 15.44
C THR A 239 6.27 20.51 15.60
N PRO A 240 7.16 20.58 16.61
CA PRO A 240 7.99 19.44 16.97
C PRO A 240 7.09 18.26 17.34
N PHE A 241 7.44 17.10 16.83
CA PHE A 241 6.74 15.84 17.08
C PHE A 241 6.72 15.55 18.60
N ASN A 242 5.59 15.76 19.25
CA ASN A 242 5.45 15.50 20.68
C ASN A 242 4.81 14.11 20.86
N PHE A 243 5.65 13.12 21.16
CA PHE A 243 5.31 11.70 21.32
C PHE A 243 4.30 11.41 22.47
N ALA A 244 4.07 12.40 23.35
CA ALA A 244 3.31 12.18 24.58
C ALA A 244 1.79 12.24 24.43
N LEU A 245 1.24 12.76 23.32
CA LEU A 245 -0.20 13.04 23.20
C LEU A 245 -1.00 12.06 22.34
N ASP A 246 -0.38 11.05 21.72
CA ASP A 246 -1.06 10.15 20.79
C ASP A 246 -1.21 8.68 21.28
N ARG A 247 -1.31 8.48 22.59
CA ARG A 247 -1.77 7.21 23.16
C ARG A 247 -3.29 7.31 23.44
N VAL A 248 -4.10 7.21 22.38
CA VAL A 248 -5.53 6.88 22.50
C VAL A 248 -5.87 5.83 21.45
#